data_d42fb1ae3b76600314a10f9a213be7a0
#
_entry.id   d42fb1ae3b76600314a10f9a213be7a0
#
_cell.length_a   1.000
_cell.length_b   1.000
_cell.length_c   1.000
_cell.angle_alpha   90.00
_cell.angle_beta   90.00
_cell.angle_gamma   90.00
#
_symmetry.space_group_name_H-M   'P 1'
#
loop_
_entity.id
_entity.type
_entity.pdbx_description
1 polymer ?
#
loop_
_entity_poly.entity_id
_entity_poly.type
_entity_poly.pdbx_seq_one_letter_code
_entity_poly.pdbx_strand_id
1 'polypeptide(L)'
;MFYDHKLKIQMRIKTTSLVNNQNDTAKEMWDKTRLFSRKCYLTLKNPSSITEFPEDGIPEHLTGKEPSQEESEKGYKNFTVVENKINEIDWLYLEISGHRRLKLTFKNNEPEYNLSLIHI
;
A
#
# COMPACT_ATOMS: atom_id res chain seq x y z
N MET A 1 -9.86 -3.29 -2.59
CA MET A 1 -10.58 -3.38 -3.87
C MET A 1 -9.95 -2.42 -4.87
N PHE A 2 -9.72 -2.89 -6.08
CA PHE A 2 -9.19 -2.11 -7.20
C PHE A 2 -10.23 -2.06 -8.32
N TYR A 3 -10.38 -0.91 -9.00
CA TYR A 3 -11.27 -0.76 -10.14
C TYR A 3 -10.60 0.09 -11.23
N ASP A 4 -10.56 -0.44 -12.45
CA ASP A 4 -10.09 0.27 -13.64
C ASP A 4 -11.28 0.65 -14.53
N HIS A 5 -11.53 1.95 -14.66
CA HIS A 5 -12.65 2.49 -15.44
C HIS A 5 -12.53 2.24 -16.93
N LYS A 6 -11.32 2.22 -17.47
CA LYS A 6 -11.09 2.03 -18.91
C LYS A 6 -11.26 0.59 -19.30
N LEU A 7 -10.69 -0.31 -18.51
CA LEU A 7 -10.77 -1.74 -18.72
C LEU A 7 -12.05 -2.37 -18.18
N LYS A 8 -12.84 -1.62 -17.39
CA LYS A 8 -14.05 -2.12 -16.71
C LYS A 8 -13.81 -3.35 -15.85
N ILE A 9 -12.63 -3.40 -15.25
CA ILE A 9 -12.20 -4.50 -14.40
C ILE A 9 -12.25 -4.08 -12.94
N GLN A 10 -12.86 -4.93 -12.11
CA GLN A 10 -12.83 -4.82 -10.67
C GLN A 10 -12.08 -6.02 -10.10
N MET A 11 -11.15 -5.77 -9.18
CA MET A 11 -10.48 -6.83 -8.42
C MET A 11 -10.72 -6.65 -6.92
N ARG A 12 -11.14 -7.73 -6.27
CA ARG A 12 -11.16 -7.85 -4.81
C ARG A 12 -10.11 -8.85 -4.41
N ILE A 13 -9.19 -8.45 -3.57
CA ILE A 13 -8.05 -9.27 -3.16
C ILE A 13 -8.15 -9.48 -1.66
N LYS A 14 -8.13 -10.75 -1.24
CA LYS A 14 -8.05 -11.14 0.17
C LYS A 14 -6.61 -11.55 0.47
N THR A 15 -6.09 -11.01 1.55
CA THR A 15 -4.71 -11.22 1.95
C THR A 15 -4.61 -11.56 3.42
N THR A 16 -3.52 -12.22 3.78
CA THR A 16 -3.01 -12.26 5.14
C THR A 16 -1.86 -11.27 5.21
N SER A 17 -1.97 -10.31 6.11
CA SER A 17 -1.00 -9.21 6.20
C SER A 17 -0.06 -9.39 7.37
N LEU A 18 1.22 -9.12 7.14
CA LEU A 18 2.26 -9.06 8.15
C LEU A 18 2.82 -7.63 8.21
N VAL A 19 2.84 -7.08 9.40
CA VAL A 19 3.36 -5.73 9.65
C VAL A 19 4.81 -5.81 10.12
N ASN A 20 5.71 -5.16 9.39
CA ASN A 20 7.13 -5.09 9.70
C ASN A 20 7.50 -3.66 10.08
N ASN A 21 7.92 -3.47 11.34
CA ASN A 21 8.41 -2.19 11.85
C ASN A 21 9.67 -2.45 12.67
N GLN A 22 10.72 -1.71 12.42
CA GLN A 22 12.01 -1.81 13.12
C GLN A 22 12.59 -3.24 13.19
N ASN A 23 12.39 -4.03 12.14
CA ASN A 23 12.93 -5.37 11.95
C ASN A 23 13.78 -5.45 10.68
N ASP A 24 14.35 -6.62 10.38
CA ASP A 24 15.23 -6.80 9.24
C ASP A 24 14.57 -6.46 7.90
N THR A 25 13.32 -6.84 7.70
CA THR A 25 12.55 -6.51 6.51
C THR A 25 12.36 -5.00 6.36
N ALA A 26 11.94 -4.32 7.43
CA ALA A 26 11.77 -2.87 7.43
C ALA A 26 13.12 -2.16 7.18
N LYS A 27 14.20 -2.63 7.78
CA LYS A 27 15.54 -2.05 7.60
C LYS A 27 16.03 -2.18 6.16
N GLU A 28 15.89 -3.36 5.55
CA GLU A 28 16.26 -3.58 4.16
C GLU A 28 15.52 -2.64 3.19
N MET A 29 14.22 -2.48 3.39
CA MET A 29 13.40 -1.60 2.57
C MET A 29 13.70 -0.13 2.82
N TRP A 30 13.97 0.24 4.08
CA TRP A 30 14.38 1.60 4.43
C TRP A 30 15.70 1.99 3.75
N ASP A 31 16.67 1.12 3.75
CA ASP A 31 17.97 1.37 3.12
C ASP A 31 17.86 1.60 1.61
N LYS A 32 16.86 1.01 0.95
CA LYS A 32 16.54 1.22 -0.46
C LYS A 32 15.72 2.48 -0.72
N THR A 33 15.17 3.10 0.31
CA THR A 33 14.30 4.28 0.17
C THR A 33 15.16 5.54 -0.03
N ARG A 34 14.82 6.32 -1.06
CA ARG A 34 15.52 7.59 -1.36
C ARG A 34 15.33 8.59 -0.23
N LEU A 35 16.34 9.41 0.02
CA LEU A 35 16.31 10.44 1.07
C LEU A 35 15.09 11.37 0.96
N PHE A 36 14.77 11.81 -0.24
CA PHE A 36 13.59 12.65 -0.46
C PHE A 36 12.29 11.96 -0.02
N SER A 37 12.17 10.65 -0.28
CA SER A 37 10.99 9.87 0.11
C SER A 37 10.91 9.61 1.61
N ARG A 38 12.04 9.60 2.32
CA ARG A 38 12.08 9.44 3.78
C ARG A 38 11.50 10.65 4.53
N LYS A 39 11.43 11.79 3.86
CA LYS A 39 10.92 13.05 4.42
C LYS A 39 9.53 12.93 5.03
N CYS A 40 8.63 12.16 4.40
CA CYS A 40 7.26 11.98 4.90
C CYS A 40 7.19 11.25 6.26
N TYR A 41 8.26 10.60 6.68
CA TYR A 41 8.35 9.93 7.99
C TYR A 41 8.93 10.83 9.09
N LEU A 42 9.28 12.07 8.76
CA LEU A 42 9.81 13.08 9.68
C LEU A 42 8.73 14.03 10.23
N THR A 43 7.47 13.66 10.12
CA THR A 43 6.35 14.47 10.60
C THR A 43 6.44 14.70 12.11
N LEU A 44 6.13 15.94 12.53
CA LEU A 44 6.15 16.38 13.91
C LEU A 44 4.93 15.97 14.71
N LYS A 45 3.84 15.64 13.99
CA LYS A 45 2.55 15.25 14.58
C LYS A 45 2.13 13.87 14.11
N ASN A 46 1.33 13.21 14.92
CA ASN A 46 0.75 11.92 14.55
C ASN A 46 -0.26 12.06 13.40
N PRO A 47 -0.46 11.02 12.59
CA PRO A 47 -1.52 11.00 11.58
C PRO A 47 -2.88 11.31 12.21
N SER A 48 -3.71 12.04 11.46
CA SER A 48 -5.05 12.48 11.90
C SER A 48 -5.06 13.45 13.10
N SER A 49 -3.93 14.05 13.45
CA SER A 49 -3.91 15.14 14.44
C SER A 49 -4.73 16.33 13.95
N ILE A 50 -5.49 16.94 14.87
CA ILE A 50 -6.24 18.17 14.58
C ILE A 50 -5.26 19.33 14.56
N THR A 51 -5.34 20.16 13.52
CA THR A 51 -4.51 21.35 13.34
C THR A 51 -5.41 22.58 13.17
N GLU A 52 -4.91 23.73 13.59
CA GLU A 52 -5.63 24.99 13.45
C GLU A 52 -5.62 25.51 12.01
N PHE A 53 -4.53 25.24 11.30
CA PHE A 53 -4.34 25.63 9.90
C PHE A 53 -3.93 24.41 9.04
N PRO A 54 -4.17 24.44 7.72
CA PRO A 54 -3.66 23.40 6.83
C PRO A 54 -2.14 23.29 6.90
N GLU A 55 -1.62 22.11 7.22
CA GLU A 55 -0.18 21.85 7.30
C GLU A 55 0.13 20.40 6.89
N ASP A 56 1.35 20.15 6.45
CA ASP A 56 1.82 18.79 6.11
C ASP A 56 2.53 18.09 7.28
N GLY A 57 2.73 18.79 8.39
CA GLY A 57 3.41 18.28 9.58
C GLY A 57 4.91 18.06 9.42
N ILE A 58 5.50 18.39 8.28
CA ILE A 58 6.94 18.26 8.03
C ILE A 58 7.69 19.43 8.64
N PRO A 59 8.91 19.23 9.19
CA PRO A 59 9.72 20.33 9.71
C PRO A 59 9.91 21.44 8.66
N GLU A 60 9.72 22.69 9.06
CA GLU A 60 9.74 23.85 8.16
C GLU A 60 11.05 23.98 7.38
N HIS A 61 12.20 23.66 8.01
CA HIS A 61 13.51 23.72 7.35
C HIS A 61 13.68 22.71 6.21
N LEU A 62 12.79 21.72 6.11
CA LEU A 62 12.76 20.73 5.02
C LEU A 62 11.79 21.09 3.89
N THR A 63 11.12 22.22 3.96
CA THR A 63 10.21 22.67 2.91
C THR A 63 10.96 22.80 1.57
N GLY A 64 10.55 21.99 0.57
CA GLY A 64 11.21 21.96 -0.74
C GLY A 64 12.63 21.38 -0.75
N LYS A 65 13.11 20.85 0.36
CA LYS A 65 14.48 20.33 0.51
C LYS A 65 14.49 18.84 0.84
N GLU A 66 15.57 18.17 0.45
CA GLU A 66 15.86 16.80 0.84
C GLU A 66 16.53 16.78 2.23
N PRO A 67 16.13 15.89 3.14
CA PRO A 67 16.82 15.74 4.41
C PRO A 67 18.23 15.16 4.21
N SER A 68 19.14 15.43 5.14
CA SER A 68 20.41 14.72 5.20
C SER A 68 20.20 13.24 5.55
N GLN A 69 21.20 12.40 5.27
CA GLN A 69 21.18 10.98 5.66
C GLN A 69 20.91 10.86 7.16
N GLU A 70 21.66 11.59 7.98
CA GLU A 70 21.54 11.56 9.44
C GLU A 70 20.14 11.99 9.92
N GLU A 71 19.63 13.11 9.39
CA GLU A 71 18.30 13.58 9.76
C GLU A 71 17.20 12.61 9.31
N SER A 72 17.34 12.01 8.14
CA SER A 72 16.38 11.06 7.60
C SER A 72 16.19 9.83 8.50
N GLU A 73 17.24 9.38 9.18
CA GLU A 73 17.20 8.20 10.06
C GLU A 73 16.23 8.39 11.25
N LYS A 74 15.95 9.60 11.65
CA LYS A 74 14.95 9.90 12.70
C LYS A 74 13.54 9.43 12.32
N GLY A 75 13.27 9.30 11.03
CA GLY A 75 12.00 8.83 10.50
C GLY A 75 11.85 7.29 10.46
N TYR A 76 12.93 6.54 10.64
CA TYR A 76 12.91 5.09 10.52
C TYR A 76 11.89 4.41 11.45
N LYS A 77 11.75 4.90 12.68
CA LYS A 77 10.76 4.39 13.65
C LYS A 77 9.31 4.45 13.16
N ASN A 78 9.01 5.39 12.25
CA ASN A 78 7.69 5.60 11.67
C ASN A 78 7.49 4.83 10.36
N PHE A 79 8.54 4.20 9.85
CA PHE A 79 8.50 3.44 8.62
C PHE A 79 8.00 2.02 8.88
N THR A 80 6.97 1.63 8.15
CA THR A 80 6.36 0.32 8.28
C THR A 80 6.18 -0.31 6.91
N VAL A 81 6.59 -1.56 6.77
CA VAL A 81 6.37 -2.38 5.59
C VAL A 81 5.25 -3.38 5.87
N VAL A 82 4.20 -3.32 5.09
CA VAL A 82 3.10 -4.28 5.18
C VAL A 82 3.23 -5.27 4.05
N GLU A 83 3.56 -6.50 4.39
CA GLU A 83 3.57 -7.62 3.44
C GLU A 83 2.17 -8.23 3.35
N ASN A 84 1.68 -8.40 2.14
CA ASN A 84 0.37 -8.98 1.90
C ASN A 84 0.52 -10.28 1.13
N LYS A 85 0.36 -11.42 1.80
CA LYS A 85 0.24 -12.70 1.13
C LYS A 85 -1.16 -12.84 0.56
N ILE A 86 -1.25 -12.95 -0.76
CA ILE A 86 -2.53 -13.08 -1.45
C ILE A 86 -3.10 -14.49 -1.24
N ASN A 87 -4.32 -14.56 -0.72
CA ASN A 87 -5.05 -15.81 -0.53
C ASN A 87 -6.13 -16.03 -1.59
N GLU A 88 -6.75 -14.95 -2.05
CA GLU A 88 -7.82 -15.00 -3.03
C GLU A 88 -7.85 -13.71 -3.87
N ILE A 89 -8.11 -13.88 -5.16
CA ILE A 89 -8.42 -12.78 -6.07
C ILE A 89 -9.77 -13.06 -6.71
N ASP A 90 -10.72 -12.14 -6.58
CA ASP A 90 -12.00 -12.15 -7.25
C ASP A 90 -11.97 -11.07 -8.35
N TRP A 91 -11.87 -11.51 -9.60
CA TRP A 91 -11.76 -10.67 -10.78
C TRP A 91 -13.11 -10.60 -11.49
N LEU A 92 -13.55 -9.38 -11.77
CA LEU A 92 -14.81 -9.07 -12.42
C LEU A 92 -14.55 -8.20 -13.64
N TYR A 93 -15.04 -8.63 -14.78
CA TYR A 93 -15.10 -7.83 -16.00
C TYR A 93 -16.55 -7.41 -16.24
N LEU A 94 -16.80 -6.08 -16.15
CA LEU A 94 -18.13 -5.51 -16.19
C LEU A 94 -18.41 -4.93 -17.58
N GLU A 95 -18.98 -5.73 -18.47
CA GLU A 95 -19.31 -5.34 -19.83
C GLU A 95 -20.81 -5.47 -20.11
N ILE A 96 -21.33 -4.55 -20.94
CA ILE A 96 -22.75 -4.53 -21.32
C ILE A 96 -23.15 -5.80 -22.06
N SER A 97 -22.23 -6.36 -22.88
CA SER A 97 -22.44 -7.59 -23.63
C SER A 97 -22.44 -8.87 -22.77
N GLY A 98 -22.08 -8.77 -21.52
CA GLY A 98 -22.02 -9.86 -20.54
C GLY A 98 -20.88 -9.73 -19.57
N HIS A 99 -21.20 -9.87 -18.30
CA HIS A 99 -20.22 -9.84 -17.22
C HIS A 99 -19.48 -11.16 -17.12
N ARG A 100 -18.20 -11.11 -16.75
CA ARG A 100 -17.36 -12.29 -16.54
C ARG A 100 -16.72 -12.22 -15.16
N ARG A 101 -16.63 -13.35 -14.49
CA ARG A 101 -16.02 -13.47 -13.17
C ARG A 101 -15.06 -14.63 -13.13
N LEU A 102 -13.87 -14.37 -12.60
CA LEU A 102 -12.87 -15.37 -12.31
C LEU A 102 -12.46 -15.25 -10.84
N LYS A 103 -12.54 -16.35 -10.13
CA LYS A 103 -12.04 -16.44 -8.75
C LYS A 103 -10.79 -17.29 -8.71
N LEU A 104 -9.70 -16.72 -8.21
CA LEU A 104 -8.44 -17.39 -7.97
C LEU A 104 -8.28 -17.59 -6.47
N THR A 105 -7.99 -18.82 -6.07
CA THR A 105 -7.68 -19.17 -4.67
C THR A 105 -6.28 -19.77 -4.64
N PHE A 106 -5.43 -19.27 -3.77
CA PHE A 106 -4.05 -19.75 -3.63
C PHE A 106 -3.97 -20.69 -2.44
N LYS A 107 -3.65 -21.95 -2.71
CA LYS A 107 -3.35 -22.98 -1.71
C LYS A 107 -1.89 -23.40 -1.88
N ASN A 108 -1.09 -23.35 -0.82
CA ASN A 108 0.34 -23.69 -0.88
C ASN A 108 1.10 -22.98 -2.03
N ASN A 109 0.78 -21.69 -2.27
CA ASN A 109 1.31 -20.87 -3.37
C ASN A 109 0.92 -21.32 -4.79
N GLU A 110 0.02 -22.29 -4.93
CA GLU A 110 -0.51 -22.72 -6.23
C GLU A 110 -1.91 -22.14 -6.46
N PRO A 111 -2.19 -21.55 -7.63
CA PRO A 111 -3.51 -21.01 -7.93
C PRO A 111 -4.47 -22.12 -8.33
N GLU A 112 -5.65 -22.12 -7.69
CA GLU A 112 -6.85 -22.79 -8.19
C GLU A 112 -7.80 -21.73 -8.71
N TYR A 113 -8.41 -21.93 -9.87
CA TYR A 113 -9.32 -20.95 -10.45
C TYR A 113 -10.68 -21.53 -10.80
N ASN A 114 -11.70 -20.73 -10.58
CA ASN A 114 -13.08 -21.06 -10.88
C ASN A 114 -13.71 -19.91 -11.66
N LEU A 115 -14.36 -20.27 -12.75
CA LEU A 115 -15.25 -19.37 -13.48
C LEU A 115 -16.64 -19.44 -12.88
N SER A 116 -17.30 -18.32 -12.73
CA SER A 116 -18.67 -18.28 -12.22
C SER A 116 -19.52 -17.23 -12.93
N LEU A 117 -20.82 -17.44 -12.89
CA LEU A 117 -21.78 -16.47 -13.38
C LEU A 117 -21.91 -15.31 -12.37
N ILE A 118 -22.17 -14.13 -12.90
CA ILE A 118 -22.54 -12.96 -12.11
C ILE A 118 -24.01 -12.69 -12.38
N HIS A 119 -24.77 -12.67 -11.29
CA HIS A 119 -26.12 -12.14 -11.30
C HIS A 119 -26.11 -10.74 -10.68
N ILE A 120 -26.48 -9.77 -11.45
CA ILE A 120 -26.63 -8.40 -11.01
C ILE A 120 -28.11 -8.06 -10.97
#